data_a18772d86424effc221b587b362ab2ea
#
_entry.id   a18772d86424effc221b587b362ab2ea
#
_cell.length_a   1.000
_cell.length_b   1.000
_cell.length_c   1.000
_cell.angle_alpha   90.00
_cell.angle_beta   90.00
_cell.angle_gamma   90.00
#
_symmetry.space_group_name_H-M   'P 1'
#
loop_
_entity.id
_entity.type
_entity.pdbx_description
1 polymer ?
#
loop_
_entity_poly.entity_id
_entity_poly.type
_entity_poly.pdbx_seq_one_letter_code
_entity_poly.pdbx_strand_id
1 'polypeptide(L)'
;MTTPPRRPSAAARTTRRPRRSAPRSTSFLERNRNRLLVSGAVAVFAILAGLAFLNATQPAYACTTSFDPTPAPSWVPPTAAPVASGASPAPAVTAPAPGYVEPDMGHLHVAIGTRVRYTNCPPASGKHYIGAGVGPIAPKLYGPDDKTIPQGWVHNLEHGAIVLLYNCGPNGDPAACTPAGQSALASLYQQWPKSPICNITPGTNDTPVITRFDDMAYPYAAIVWDVVLPMDTLDSTAMFDFYTRQGERNNPEPRCAPPTPTPGPATPTPAPTAAPSAAPTTAPTSTAPAATGAAPTAAAS
;
A
#
# COMPACT_ATOMS: atom_id res chain seq x y z
N MET A 1 68.41 39.86 103.61
CA MET A 1 66.95 39.99 103.25
C MET A 1 66.81 39.36 101.87
N THR A 2 66.35 38.15 101.82
CA THR A 2 66.21 37.33 100.58
C THR A 2 64.68 37.13 100.28
N THR A 3 64.24 37.58 99.17
CA THR A 3 62.84 37.51 98.70
C THR A 3 62.62 36.09 98.06
N PRO A 4 61.54 35.38 98.37
CA PRO A 4 61.26 34.05 97.85
C PRO A 4 60.68 34.14 96.42
N PRO A 5 60.97 33.13 95.58
CA PRO A 5 60.51 33.14 94.17
C PRO A 5 58.99 32.81 94.02
N ARG A 6 58.37 33.53 93.11
CA ARG A 6 56.96 33.33 92.70
C ARG A 6 56.79 32.03 91.94
N ARG A 7 55.80 31.18 92.35
CA ARG A 7 55.35 30.03 91.65
C ARG A 7 54.58 30.41 90.37
N PRO A 8 54.75 29.77 89.23
CA PRO A 8 53.96 30.00 88.07
C PRO A 8 52.57 29.37 88.21
N SER A 9 51.55 30.15 87.81
CA SER A 9 50.14 29.75 87.80
C SER A 9 49.87 28.68 86.75
N ALA A 10 49.27 27.56 87.11
CA ALA A 10 48.88 26.49 86.23
C ALA A 10 47.73 26.92 85.33
N ALA A 11 48.04 27.07 84.03
CA ALA A 11 47.04 27.36 83.03
C ALA A 11 46.07 26.17 82.89
N ALA A 12 44.78 26.40 83.18
CA ALA A 12 43.73 25.40 83.00
C ALA A 12 43.55 25.01 81.55
N ARG A 13 43.97 23.80 81.25
CA ARG A 13 43.72 23.18 79.92
C ARG A 13 42.23 22.87 79.83
N THR A 14 41.47 23.70 79.14
CA THR A 14 40.10 23.40 78.76
C THR A 14 40.13 22.35 77.63
N THR A 15 39.95 21.11 78.00
CA THR A 15 39.72 20.01 77.02
C THR A 15 38.37 20.25 76.34
N ARG A 16 38.43 20.84 75.11
CA ARG A 16 37.26 20.86 74.23
C ARG A 16 36.89 19.41 73.95
N ARG A 17 35.78 18.94 74.49
CA ARG A 17 35.11 17.67 74.09
C ARG A 17 34.80 17.78 72.58
N PRO A 18 35.25 16.82 71.76
CA PRO A 18 34.84 16.79 70.36
C PRO A 18 33.33 16.68 70.25
N ARG A 19 32.66 17.65 69.68
CA ARG A 19 31.23 17.59 69.32
C ARG A 19 31.01 16.31 68.52
N ARG A 20 30.41 15.28 69.09
CA ARG A 20 29.88 14.14 68.32
C ARG A 20 28.90 14.71 67.30
N SER A 21 29.29 14.76 66.03
CA SER A 21 28.37 15.02 64.91
C SER A 21 27.26 13.97 65.00
N ALA A 22 26.01 14.43 65.15
CA ALA A 22 24.87 13.56 65.09
C ALA A 22 24.92 12.76 63.78
N PRO A 23 24.62 11.45 63.79
CA PRO A 23 24.59 10.67 62.57
C PRO A 23 23.58 11.30 61.64
N ARG A 24 24.04 11.74 60.44
CA ARG A 24 23.13 12.20 59.39
C ARG A 24 22.17 11.04 59.12
N SER A 25 20.89 11.26 59.31
CA SER A 25 19.85 10.32 58.89
C SER A 25 19.94 10.18 57.36
N THR A 26 20.49 9.09 56.89
CA THR A 26 20.50 8.79 55.45
C THR A 26 19.06 8.72 54.97
N SER A 27 18.71 9.50 53.98
CA SER A 27 17.36 9.50 53.41
C SER A 27 16.97 8.11 52.93
N PHE A 28 15.68 7.80 52.91
CA PHE A 28 15.15 6.54 52.40
C PHE A 28 15.71 6.26 50.99
N LEU A 29 15.83 7.29 50.15
CA LEU A 29 16.37 7.22 48.81
C LEU A 29 17.85 6.80 48.78
N GLU A 30 18.69 7.34 49.67
CA GLU A 30 20.10 6.94 49.77
C GLU A 30 20.28 5.48 50.21
N ARG A 31 19.46 5.03 51.16
CA ARG A 31 19.50 3.65 51.66
C ARG A 31 19.07 2.62 50.61
N ASN A 32 18.12 3.00 49.75
CA ASN A 32 17.55 2.10 48.76
C ASN A 32 17.99 2.41 47.32
N ARG A 33 18.91 3.34 47.12
CA ARG A 33 19.34 3.80 45.80
C ARG A 33 19.64 2.66 44.84
N ASN A 34 20.44 1.69 45.25
CA ASN A 34 20.80 0.57 44.37
C ASN A 34 19.60 -0.34 44.08
N ARG A 35 18.73 -0.58 45.06
CA ARG A 35 17.48 -1.35 44.83
C ARG A 35 16.54 -0.62 43.86
N LEU A 36 16.38 0.69 44.04
CA LEU A 36 15.56 1.51 43.13
C LEU A 36 16.13 1.59 41.72
N LEU A 37 17.46 1.68 41.58
CA LEU A 37 18.12 1.65 40.26
C LEU A 37 17.95 0.29 39.59
N VAL A 38 18.16 -0.82 40.29
CA VAL A 38 17.98 -2.17 39.75
C VAL A 38 16.53 -2.43 39.38
N SER A 39 15.57 -2.11 40.29
CA SER A 39 14.16 -2.31 39.95
C SER A 39 13.67 -1.41 38.83
N GLY A 40 14.16 -0.18 38.73
CA GLY A 40 13.91 0.72 37.62
C GLY A 40 14.45 0.18 36.31
N ALA A 41 15.69 -0.32 36.28
CA ALA A 41 16.29 -0.93 35.11
C ALA A 41 15.53 -2.19 34.64
N VAL A 42 15.14 -3.05 35.59
CA VAL A 42 14.32 -4.24 35.28
C VAL A 42 12.95 -3.84 34.70
N ALA A 43 12.29 -2.83 35.28
CA ALA A 43 11.01 -2.35 34.77
C ALA A 43 11.13 -1.78 33.34
N VAL A 44 12.15 -0.96 33.08
CA VAL A 44 12.41 -0.44 31.71
C VAL A 44 12.69 -1.58 30.74
N PHE A 45 13.52 -2.55 31.12
CA PHE A 45 13.79 -3.71 30.28
C PHE A 45 12.52 -4.52 29.99
N ALA A 46 11.69 -4.77 31.00
CA ALA A 46 10.42 -5.50 30.82
C ALA A 46 9.46 -4.75 29.88
N ILE A 47 9.38 -3.42 29.98
CA ILE A 47 8.56 -2.59 29.09
C ILE A 47 9.10 -2.67 27.66
N LEU A 48 10.41 -2.50 27.47
CA LEU A 48 11.03 -2.57 26.13
C LEU A 48 10.88 -3.96 25.50
N ALA A 49 11.08 -5.02 26.29
CA ALA A 49 10.86 -6.39 25.84
C ALA A 49 9.39 -6.65 25.47
N GLY A 50 8.46 -6.15 26.27
CA GLY A 50 7.01 -6.23 26.01
C GLY A 50 6.64 -5.48 24.70
N LEU A 51 7.14 -4.27 24.53
CA LEU A 51 6.92 -3.50 23.31
C LEU A 51 7.53 -4.17 22.08
N ALA A 52 8.74 -4.72 22.20
CA ALA A 52 9.38 -5.47 21.13
C ALA A 52 8.58 -6.74 20.77
N PHE A 53 8.09 -7.47 21.77
CA PHE A 53 7.24 -8.64 21.56
C PHE A 53 5.93 -8.26 20.88
N LEU A 54 5.20 -7.26 21.36
CA LEU A 54 3.97 -6.77 20.74
C LEU A 54 4.23 -6.31 19.30
N ASN A 55 5.35 -5.65 19.06
CA ASN A 55 5.72 -5.26 17.71
C ASN A 55 6.03 -6.46 16.81
N ALA A 56 6.71 -7.48 17.31
CA ALA A 56 7.06 -8.68 16.54
C ALA A 56 5.83 -9.56 16.20
N THR A 57 4.80 -9.53 17.04
CA THR A 57 3.58 -10.35 16.85
C THR A 57 2.52 -9.71 15.97
N GLN A 58 2.68 -8.44 15.57
CA GLN A 58 1.73 -7.82 14.67
C GLN A 58 1.86 -8.37 13.25
N PRO A 59 0.74 -8.54 12.51
CA PRO A 59 0.78 -9.03 11.14
C PRO A 59 1.53 -8.06 10.21
N ALA A 60 2.10 -8.62 9.13
CA ALA A 60 2.85 -7.85 8.13
C ALA A 60 1.98 -6.84 7.38
N TYR A 61 0.70 -7.13 7.28
CA TYR A 61 -0.30 -6.25 6.66
C TYR A 61 -1.60 -6.27 7.48
N ALA A 62 -2.42 -5.28 7.22
CA ALA A 62 -3.83 -5.27 7.58
C ALA A 62 -4.61 -4.71 6.40
N CYS A 63 -5.75 -5.31 6.08
CA CYS A 63 -6.70 -4.73 5.18
C CYS A 63 -8.06 -4.60 5.86
N THR A 64 -8.80 -3.58 5.49
CA THR A 64 -10.14 -3.38 6.03
C THR A 64 -11.14 -3.78 4.97
N THR A 65 -12.10 -4.63 5.35
CA THR A 65 -13.21 -5.06 4.49
C THR A 65 -14.27 -3.96 4.30
N SER A 66 -13.91 -2.72 4.56
CA SER A 66 -14.86 -1.59 4.52
C SER A 66 -15.28 -1.18 3.11
N PHE A 67 -14.60 -1.72 2.09
CA PHE A 67 -15.10 -1.62 0.74
C PHE A 67 -16.11 -2.78 0.54
N ASP A 68 -17.37 -2.51 0.89
CA ASP A 68 -18.50 -3.24 0.35
C ASP A 68 -18.70 -2.68 -1.07
N PRO A 69 -18.31 -3.40 -2.14
CA PRO A 69 -18.69 -2.96 -3.46
C PRO A 69 -20.21 -3.00 -3.45
N THR A 70 -20.80 -1.83 -3.33
CA THR A 70 -22.20 -1.67 -3.74
C THR A 70 -22.28 -2.37 -5.08
N PRO A 71 -23.08 -3.45 -5.24
CA PRO A 71 -23.07 -4.24 -6.45
C PRO A 71 -23.08 -3.26 -7.61
N ALA A 72 -22.08 -3.37 -8.49
CA ALA A 72 -21.92 -2.43 -9.59
C ALA A 72 -23.30 -2.23 -10.17
N PRO A 73 -23.84 -1.00 -10.26
CA PRO A 73 -25.24 -0.75 -10.52
C PRO A 73 -25.62 -1.66 -11.66
N SER A 74 -26.63 -2.52 -11.42
CA SER A 74 -27.00 -3.58 -12.34
C SER A 74 -27.02 -2.96 -13.72
N TRP A 75 -26.02 -3.25 -14.54
CA TRP A 75 -25.93 -2.66 -15.85
C TRP A 75 -27.20 -3.09 -16.60
N VAL A 76 -28.15 -2.20 -16.66
CA VAL A 76 -29.33 -2.37 -17.51
C VAL A 76 -28.85 -2.09 -18.92
N PRO A 77 -28.83 -3.09 -19.83
CA PRO A 77 -28.52 -2.84 -21.20
C PRO A 77 -29.39 -1.64 -21.65
N PRO A 78 -28.81 -0.61 -22.30
CA PRO A 78 -29.65 0.42 -22.86
C PRO A 78 -30.69 -0.28 -23.74
N THR A 79 -31.97 -0.10 -23.40
CA THR A 79 -33.06 -0.65 -24.19
C THR A 79 -32.81 -0.21 -25.61
N ALA A 80 -32.54 -1.18 -26.50
CA ALA A 80 -32.21 -0.88 -27.87
C ALA A 80 -33.36 -0.03 -28.40
N ALA A 81 -33.08 1.23 -28.74
CA ALA A 81 -34.07 2.09 -29.40
C ALA A 81 -34.53 1.34 -30.64
N PRO A 82 -35.83 1.33 -30.96
CA PRO A 82 -36.33 0.65 -32.12
C PRO A 82 -35.59 1.14 -33.35
N VAL A 83 -34.84 0.21 -33.97
CA VAL A 83 -33.98 0.50 -35.15
C VAL A 83 -34.95 0.86 -36.28
N ALA A 84 -34.90 2.13 -36.70
CA ALA A 84 -35.66 2.54 -37.89
C ALA A 84 -35.13 1.69 -39.05
N SER A 85 -36.06 1.04 -39.76
CA SER A 85 -35.72 0.19 -40.92
C SER A 85 -34.89 0.98 -41.92
N GLY A 86 -33.61 0.59 -42.10
CA GLY A 86 -32.66 1.25 -43.01
C GLY A 86 -31.44 1.88 -42.35
N ALA A 87 -31.37 1.92 -41.00
CA ALA A 87 -30.16 2.35 -40.30
C ALA A 87 -29.06 1.25 -40.34
N SER A 88 -27.85 1.64 -40.65
CA SER A 88 -26.67 0.78 -40.47
C SER A 88 -26.64 0.21 -39.03
N PRO A 89 -26.32 -1.07 -38.84
CA PRO A 89 -26.30 -1.65 -37.50
C PRO A 89 -25.43 -0.78 -36.58
N ALA A 90 -25.99 -0.32 -35.48
CA ALA A 90 -25.20 0.37 -34.45
C ALA A 90 -24.01 -0.49 -34.06
N PRO A 91 -22.82 0.08 -33.82
CA PRO A 91 -21.67 -0.69 -33.36
C PRO A 91 -22.10 -1.51 -32.14
N ALA A 92 -21.78 -2.82 -32.17
CA ALA A 92 -22.13 -3.72 -31.09
C ALA A 92 -21.64 -3.11 -29.76
N VAL A 93 -22.57 -2.82 -28.85
CA VAL A 93 -22.22 -2.34 -27.51
C VAL A 93 -21.46 -3.47 -26.84
N THR A 94 -20.16 -3.32 -26.72
CA THR A 94 -19.32 -4.28 -26.02
C THR A 94 -19.79 -4.31 -24.57
N ALA A 95 -20.18 -5.48 -24.07
CA ALA A 95 -20.55 -5.62 -22.66
C ALA A 95 -19.42 -5.05 -21.78
N PRO A 96 -19.74 -4.39 -20.66
CA PRO A 96 -18.72 -3.88 -19.77
C PRO A 96 -17.78 -5.01 -19.35
N ALA A 97 -16.50 -4.69 -19.17
CA ALA A 97 -15.54 -5.66 -18.71
C ALA A 97 -15.93 -6.16 -17.31
N PRO A 98 -15.78 -7.46 -17.02
CA PRO A 98 -16.14 -8.01 -15.72
C PRO A 98 -15.25 -7.45 -14.60
N GLY A 99 -15.75 -7.52 -13.36
CA GLY A 99 -15.07 -7.04 -12.16
C GLY A 99 -15.53 -5.66 -11.72
N TYR A 100 -15.02 -5.20 -10.58
CA TYR A 100 -15.23 -3.86 -10.05
C TYR A 100 -13.90 -3.13 -9.88
N VAL A 101 -13.91 -1.81 -9.97
CA VAL A 101 -12.72 -0.97 -9.78
C VAL A 101 -12.58 -0.60 -8.31
N GLU A 102 -11.40 -0.83 -7.75
CA GLU A 102 -11.00 -0.31 -6.45
C GLU A 102 -10.35 1.07 -6.58
N PRO A 103 -10.43 1.90 -5.53
CA PRO A 103 -9.65 3.12 -5.48
C PRO A 103 -8.15 2.82 -5.53
N ASP A 104 -7.42 3.47 -6.42
CA ASP A 104 -5.96 3.36 -6.50
C ASP A 104 -5.31 3.82 -5.18
N MET A 105 -4.56 2.92 -4.54
CA MET A 105 -3.81 3.18 -3.32
C MET A 105 -2.35 3.58 -3.61
N GLY A 106 -2.03 3.86 -4.87
CA GLY A 106 -0.68 4.20 -5.35
C GLY A 106 0.24 2.98 -5.48
N HIS A 107 1.46 3.22 -5.93
CA HIS A 107 2.45 2.18 -6.29
C HIS A 107 3.81 2.41 -5.58
N LEU A 108 3.78 2.83 -4.31
CA LEU A 108 5.00 3.13 -3.57
C LEU A 108 5.71 1.84 -3.10
N HIS A 109 6.96 1.67 -3.52
CA HIS A 109 7.83 0.64 -2.98
C HIS A 109 8.21 0.92 -1.52
N VAL A 110 8.14 -0.10 -0.68
CA VAL A 110 8.54 -0.03 0.72
C VAL A 110 9.58 -1.10 1.05
N ALA A 111 10.39 -0.85 2.07
CA ALA A 111 11.41 -1.80 2.51
C ALA A 111 10.75 -3.11 3.02
N ILE A 112 11.40 -4.25 2.77
CA ILE A 112 10.99 -5.57 3.27
C ILE A 112 10.81 -5.50 4.79
N GLY A 113 9.70 -6.05 5.30
CA GLY A 113 9.34 -5.98 6.71
C GLY A 113 8.53 -4.74 7.10
N THR A 114 8.35 -3.76 6.19
CA THR A 114 7.42 -2.65 6.42
C THR A 114 6.00 -3.17 6.48
N ARG A 115 5.28 -2.79 7.54
CA ARG A 115 3.84 -3.09 7.65
C ARG A 115 3.04 -2.17 6.77
N VAL A 116 2.09 -2.75 6.04
CA VAL A 116 1.22 -2.01 5.14
C VAL A 116 -0.23 -2.13 5.58
N ARG A 117 -0.95 -1.03 5.51
CA ARG A 117 -2.41 -1.02 5.66
C ARG A 117 -3.04 -0.76 4.32
N TYR A 118 -3.91 -1.67 3.90
CA TYR A 118 -4.72 -1.54 2.71
C TYR A 118 -6.16 -1.19 3.11
N THR A 119 -6.83 -0.39 2.32
CA THR A 119 -8.23 -0.02 2.54
C THR A 119 -9.20 -1.09 2.05
N ASN A 120 -8.72 -1.99 1.18
CA ASN A 120 -9.52 -3.05 0.54
C ASN A 120 -8.93 -4.43 0.81
N CYS A 121 -9.78 -5.45 0.82
CA CYS A 121 -9.43 -6.87 0.91
C CYS A 121 -10.18 -7.67 -0.15
N PRO A 122 -9.48 -8.24 -1.14
CA PRO A 122 -8.04 -8.23 -1.38
C PRO A 122 -7.57 -6.89 -1.96
N PRO A 123 -6.35 -6.41 -1.69
CA PRO A 123 -5.86 -5.17 -2.30
C PRO A 123 -5.44 -5.38 -3.75
N ALA A 124 -5.91 -4.50 -4.64
CA ALA A 124 -5.56 -4.50 -6.06
C ALA A 124 -4.47 -3.46 -6.44
N SER A 125 -4.03 -2.66 -5.49
CA SER A 125 -2.96 -1.66 -5.63
C SER A 125 -2.37 -1.31 -4.26
N GLY A 126 -1.44 -0.39 -4.20
CA GLY A 126 -0.92 0.13 -2.93
C GLY A 126 0.56 -0.14 -2.69
N LYS A 127 0.99 0.18 -1.48
CA LYS A 127 2.39 -0.01 -1.06
C LYS A 127 2.79 -1.48 -1.09
N HIS A 128 3.95 -1.78 -1.68
CA HIS A 128 4.43 -3.14 -1.85
C HIS A 128 5.95 -3.25 -1.75
N TYR A 129 6.47 -4.47 -1.62
CA TYR A 129 7.88 -4.72 -1.48
C TYR A 129 8.60 -4.71 -2.83
N ILE A 130 9.87 -4.27 -2.81
CA ILE A 130 10.81 -4.45 -3.91
C ILE A 130 11.98 -5.30 -3.43
N GLY A 131 12.27 -6.39 -4.13
CA GLY A 131 13.39 -7.26 -3.84
C GLY A 131 13.22 -8.67 -4.37
N ALA A 132 14.30 -9.29 -4.78
CA ALA A 132 14.30 -10.62 -5.41
C ALA A 132 13.56 -11.67 -4.56
N GLY A 133 12.53 -12.27 -5.14
CA GLY A 133 11.72 -13.33 -4.52
C GLY A 133 10.74 -12.88 -3.43
N VAL A 134 10.68 -11.57 -3.13
CA VAL A 134 9.79 -11.00 -2.11
C VAL A 134 8.76 -10.07 -2.73
N GLY A 135 9.13 -9.34 -3.78
CA GLY A 135 8.27 -8.50 -4.60
C GLY A 135 9.03 -8.05 -5.84
N PRO A 136 8.60 -8.42 -7.04
CA PRO A 136 7.51 -9.35 -7.34
C PRO A 136 7.81 -10.80 -6.92
N ILE A 137 6.77 -11.57 -6.61
CA ILE A 137 6.90 -13.00 -6.31
C ILE A 137 6.86 -13.83 -7.60
N ALA A 138 7.41 -15.05 -7.54
CA ALA A 138 7.49 -15.91 -8.70
C ALA A 138 6.10 -16.25 -9.29
N PRO A 139 5.93 -16.26 -10.63
CA PRO A 139 4.70 -16.61 -11.31
C PRO A 139 4.47 -18.13 -11.28
N LYS A 140 3.75 -18.60 -10.27
CA LYS A 140 3.44 -20.01 -10.06
C LYS A 140 2.16 -20.20 -9.26
N LEU A 141 1.71 -21.44 -9.17
CA LEU A 141 0.76 -21.86 -8.14
C LEU A 141 1.50 -22.02 -6.81
N TYR A 142 1.09 -21.29 -5.80
CA TYR A 142 1.49 -21.45 -4.40
C TYR A 142 0.52 -22.40 -3.70
N GLY A 143 1.06 -23.40 -3.00
CA GLY A 143 0.26 -24.37 -2.27
C GLY A 143 -0.44 -23.75 -1.04
N PRO A 144 -1.34 -24.51 -0.39
CA PRO A 144 -2.15 -23.99 0.71
C PRO A 144 -1.33 -23.58 1.96
N ASP A 145 -0.12 -24.12 2.11
CA ASP A 145 0.79 -23.81 3.22
C ASP A 145 1.82 -22.74 2.86
N ASP A 146 1.92 -22.34 1.59
CA ASP A 146 2.79 -21.29 1.12
C ASP A 146 2.19 -19.90 1.48
N LYS A 147 2.69 -19.30 2.55
CA LYS A 147 2.19 -18.00 3.02
C LYS A 147 2.78 -16.85 2.20
N THR A 148 2.07 -16.44 1.16
CA THR A 148 2.37 -15.16 0.50
C THR A 148 1.64 -14.02 1.21
N ILE A 149 2.11 -12.80 0.99
CA ILE A 149 1.50 -11.60 1.56
C ILE A 149 1.24 -10.58 0.45
N PRO A 150 0.24 -9.70 0.61
CA PRO A 150 -0.12 -8.72 -0.41
C PRO A 150 1.04 -7.87 -0.92
N GLN A 151 1.96 -7.46 -0.04
CA GLN A 151 3.12 -6.68 -0.45
C GLN A 151 3.98 -7.35 -1.51
N GLY A 152 3.96 -8.68 -1.58
CA GLY A 152 4.70 -9.44 -2.60
C GLY A 152 3.99 -9.43 -3.95
N TRP A 153 2.73 -9.86 -3.99
CA TRP A 153 2.01 -10.02 -5.25
C TRP A 153 1.37 -8.72 -5.79
N VAL A 154 1.17 -7.67 -4.98
CA VAL A 154 0.80 -6.33 -5.49
C VAL A 154 1.88 -5.79 -6.43
N HIS A 155 3.14 -6.09 -6.20
CA HIS A 155 4.23 -5.75 -7.12
C HIS A 155 4.08 -6.46 -8.50
N ASN A 156 3.59 -7.71 -8.50
CA ASN A 156 3.27 -8.37 -9.78
C ASN A 156 2.18 -7.62 -10.55
N LEU A 157 1.14 -7.12 -9.84
CA LEU A 157 0.06 -6.33 -10.46
C LEU A 157 0.58 -5.04 -11.07
N GLU A 158 1.53 -4.35 -10.43
CA GLU A 158 2.18 -3.13 -10.92
C GLU A 158 2.80 -3.34 -12.31
N HIS A 159 3.36 -4.52 -12.55
CA HIS A 159 3.94 -4.92 -13.82
C HIS A 159 2.92 -5.51 -14.82
N GLY A 160 1.63 -5.44 -14.54
CA GLY A 160 0.57 -5.93 -15.42
C GLY A 160 0.27 -7.42 -15.29
N ALA A 161 0.79 -8.08 -14.27
CA ALA A 161 0.44 -9.46 -14.00
C ALA A 161 -1.02 -9.59 -13.56
N ILE A 162 -1.54 -10.81 -13.65
CA ILE A 162 -2.79 -11.20 -12.98
C ILE A 162 -2.46 -12.08 -11.79
N VAL A 163 -3.20 -11.85 -10.69
CA VAL A 163 -3.14 -12.68 -9.48
C VAL A 163 -4.50 -13.32 -9.27
N LEU A 164 -4.52 -14.65 -9.17
CA LEU A 164 -5.68 -15.40 -8.72
C LEU A 164 -5.50 -15.73 -7.25
N LEU A 165 -6.44 -15.29 -6.43
CA LEU A 165 -6.52 -15.62 -5.00
C LEU A 165 -7.56 -16.70 -4.77
N TYR A 166 -7.24 -17.68 -3.90
CA TYR A 166 -8.19 -18.64 -3.38
C TYR A 166 -8.21 -18.56 -1.85
N ASN A 167 -9.40 -18.71 -1.28
CA ASN A 167 -9.65 -18.57 0.14
C ASN A 167 -10.13 -19.93 0.70
N CYS A 168 -9.47 -20.43 1.72
CA CYS A 168 -9.86 -21.64 2.43
C CYS A 168 -10.35 -21.38 3.85
N GLY A 169 -10.44 -20.09 4.21
CA GLY A 169 -10.94 -19.65 5.52
C GLY A 169 -12.47 -19.73 5.62
N PRO A 170 -13.03 -19.14 6.69
CA PRO A 170 -14.47 -19.23 6.98
C PRO A 170 -15.40 -18.68 5.89
N ASN A 171 -14.92 -17.71 5.10
CA ASN A 171 -15.68 -17.08 4.00
C ASN A 171 -15.30 -17.65 2.63
N GLY A 172 -14.50 -18.73 2.61
CA GLY A 172 -13.92 -19.28 1.39
C GLY A 172 -14.50 -20.65 1.01
N ASP A 173 -13.78 -21.29 0.10
CA ASP A 173 -14.03 -22.68 -0.31
C ASP A 173 -12.96 -23.59 0.31
N PRO A 174 -13.24 -24.32 1.40
CA PRO A 174 -12.29 -25.24 2.01
C PRO A 174 -11.79 -26.30 1.03
N ALA A 175 -12.58 -26.64 -0.01
CA ALA A 175 -12.18 -27.61 -1.01
C ALA A 175 -10.98 -27.13 -1.84
N ALA A 176 -10.77 -25.82 -2.00
CA ALA A 176 -9.62 -25.26 -2.70
C ALA A 176 -8.27 -25.70 -2.08
N CYS A 177 -8.22 -25.92 -0.77
CA CYS A 177 -7.01 -26.39 -0.07
C CYS A 177 -6.84 -27.91 -0.04
N THR A 178 -7.80 -28.68 -0.57
CA THR A 178 -7.66 -30.13 -0.69
C THR A 178 -6.76 -30.51 -1.87
N PRO A 179 -6.21 -31.72 -1.93
CA PRO A 179 -5.46 -32.19 -3.10
C PRO A 179 -6.25 -32.09 -4.41
N ALA A 180 -7.58 -32.32 -4.38
CA ALA A 180 -8.43 -32.17 -5.55
C ALA A 180 -8.55 -30.70 -5.99
N GLY A 181 -8.77 -29.77 -5.06
CA GLY A 181 -8.82 -28.34 -5.36
C GLY A 181 -7.49 -27.81 -5.88
N GLN A 182 -6.37 -28.24 -5.28
CA GLN A 182 -5.04 -27.88 -5.76
C GLN A 182 -4.76 -28.44 -7.17
N SER A 183 -5.26 -29.64 -7.50
CA SER A 183 -5.18 -30.19 -8.85
C SER A 183 -6.01 -29.38 -9.85
N ALA A 184 -7.20 -28.89 -9.45
CA ALA A 184 -8.01 -28.00 -10.28
C ALA A 184 -7.30 -26.66 -10.55
N LEU A 185 -6.70 -26.04 -9.52
CA LEU A 185 -5.90 -24.82 -9.66
C LEU A 185 -4.65 -25.04 -10.53
N ALA A 186 -3.99 -26.19 -10.40
CA ALA A 186 -2.86 -26.54 -11.25
C ALA A 186 -3.28 -26.74 -12.72
N SER A 187 -4.42 -27.38 -12.96
CA SER A 187 -4.98 -27.55 -14.30
C SER A 187 -5.32 -26.21 -14.95
N LEU A 188 -5.88 -25.29 -14.14
CA LEU A 188 -6.14 -23.92 -14.57
C LEU A 188 -4.84 -23.19 -14.93
N TYR A 189 -3.81 -23.29 -14.09
CA TYR A 189 -2.51 -22.67 -14.36
C TYR A 189 -1.89 -23.15 -15.68
N GLN A 190 -2.02 -24.44 -16.00
CA GLN A 190 -1.52 -25.00 -17.26
C GLN A 190 -2.29 -24.51 -18.49
N GLN A 191 -3.53 -24.10 -18.34
CA GLN A 191 -4.38 -23.59 -19.41
C GLN A 191 -4.37 -22.06 -19.52
N TRP A 192 -3.54 -21.39 -18.72
CA TRP A 192 -3.51 -19.93 -18.67
C TRP A 192 -3.16 -19.34 -20.04
N PRO A 193 -3.94 -18.38 -20.57
CA PRO A 193 -3.65 -17.76 -21.86
C PRO A 193 -2.42 -16.84 -21.75
N LYS A 194 -1.85 -16.52 -22.89
CA LYS A 194 -0.87 -15.45 -22.98
C LYS A 194 -1.49 -14.11 -22.60
N SER A 195 -0.65 -13.17 -22.13
CA SER A 195 -1.15 -11.85 -21.76
C SER A 195 -1.75 -11.10 -22.95
N PRO A 196 -2.80 -10.27 -22.69
CA PRO A 196 -3.62 -9.75 -23.79
C PRO A 196 -2.95 -8.66 -24.63
N ILE A 197 -1.97 -7.93 -24.08
CA ILE A 197 -1.30 -6.81 -24.76
C ILE A 197 0.15 -7.17 -25.10
N CYS A 198 0.93 -7.59 -24.10
CA CYS A 198 2.35 -7.90 -24.27
C CYS A 198 2.61 -9.30 -24.82
N ASN A 199 1.60 -10.14 -24.93
CA ASN A 199 1.71 -11.54 -25.41
C ASN A 199 2.70 -12.38 -24.60
N ILE A 200 2.78 -12.12 -23.29
CA ILE A 200 3.68 -12.79 -22.34
C ILE A 200 3.23 -14.24 -22.15
N THR A 201 4.19 -15.15 -22.22
CA THR A 201 3.94 -16.57 -21.94
C THR A 201 3.71 -16.80 -20.44
N PRO A 202 2.66 -17.56 -20.05
CA PRO A 202 2.42 -17.90 -18.64
C PRO A 202 3.65 -18.52 -17.96
N GLY A 203 3.86 -18.17 -16.69
CA GLY A 203 5.03 -18.59 -15.93
C GLY A 203 6.30 -17.77 -16.16
N THR A 204 6.21 -16.71 -16.94
CA THR A 204 7.29 -15.76 -17.17
C THR A 204 6.85 -14.34 -16.82
N ASN A 205 7.82 -13.44 -16.62
CA ASN A 205 7.53 -12.01 -16.37
C ASN A 205 6.44 -11.78 -15.31
N ASP A 206 6.54 -12.48 -14.17
CA ASP A 206 5.72 -12.30 -12.97
C ASP A 206 4.22 -12.66 -13.11
N THR A 207 3.79 -13.34 -14.20
CA THR A 207 2.38 -13.69 -14.46
C THR A 207 2.19 -15.13 -14.97
N PRO A 208 1.07 -15.83 -14.61
CA PRO A 208 0.15 -15.51 -13.54
C PRO A 208 0.69 -15.94 -12.17
N VAL A 209 0.19 -15.34 -11.12
CA VAL A 209 0.36 -15.81 -9.73
C VAL A 209 -0.95 -16.41 -9.26
N ILE A 210 -0.92 -17.62 -8.67
CA ILE A 210 -2.07 -18.23 -7.98
C ILE A 210 -1.68 -18.47 -6.53
N THR A 211 -2.38 -17.89 -5.57
CA THR A 211 -2.00 -17.99 -4.16
C THR A 211 -3.19 -17.93 -3.21
N ARG A 212 -3.00 -18.47 -1.98
CA ARG A 212 -3.99 -18.42 -0.92
C ARG A 212 -4.05 -17.04 -0.27
N PHE A 213 -5.28 -16.56 -0.04
CA PHE A 213 -5.53 -15.33 0.71
C PHE A 213 -6.89 -15.41 1.44
N ASP A 214 -6.85 -15.68 2.75
CA ASP A 214 -8.06 -15.96 3.54
C ASP A 214 -8.76 -14.71 4.08
N ASP A 215 -8.14 -13.51 3.95
CA ASP A 215 -8.69 -12.26 4.48
C ASP A 215 -9.69 -11.58 3.52
N MET A 216 -10.12 -12.26 2.46
CA MET A 216 -11.15 -11.76 1.55
C MET A 216 -12.52 -12.36 1.82
N ALA A 217 -13.58 -11.65 1.39
CA ALA A 217 -14.97 -12.06 1.58
C ALA A 217 -15.45 -13.13 0.58
N TYR A 218 -14.63 -13.48 -0.41
CA TYR A 218 -14.99 -14.35 -1.53
C TYR A 218 -14.21 -15.65 -1.50
N PRO A 219 -14.76 -16.76 -2.01
CA PRO A 219 -14.02 -18.00 -2.23
C PRO A 219 -12.84 -17.86 -3.18
N TYR A 220 -13.01 -17.07 -4.25
CA TYR A 220 -11.98 -16.79 -5.25
C TYR A 220 -12.01 -15.34 -5.68
N ALA A 221 -10.88 -14.80 -6.09
CA ALA A 221 -10.80 -13.48 -6.73
C ALA A 221 -9.69 -13.45 -7.77
N ALA A 222 -9.97 -12.96 -8.97
CA ALA A 222 -8.94 -12.63 -9.95
C ALA A 222 -8.69 -11.11 -9.91
N ILE A 223 -7.42 -10.71 -9.88
CA ILE A 223 -7.03 -9.33 -9.66
C ILE A 223 -6.03 -8.91 -10.73
N VAL A 224 -6.26 -7.75 -11.30
CA VAL A 224 -5.28 -6.93 -12.01
C VAL A 224 -5.18 -5.58 -11.30
N TRP A 225 -4.26 -4.71 -11.68
CA TRP A 225 -4.12 -3.41 -11.02
C TRP A 225 -5.46 -2.65 -10.98
N ASP A 226 -5.86 -2.25 -9.79
CA ASP A 226 -7.10 -1.53 -9.44
C ASP A 226 -8.43 -2.25 -9.80
N VAL A 227 -8.40 -3.49 -10.29
CA VAL A 227 -9.64 -4.18 -10.66
C VAL A 227 -9.68 -5.59 -10.07
N VAL A 228 -10.82 -5.92 -9.46
CA VAL A 228 -11.07 -7.21 -8.81
C VAL A 228 -12.30 -7.88 -9.42
N LEU A 229 -12.17 -9.14 -9.78
CA LEU A 229 -13.27 -10.04 -10.13
C LEU A 229 -13.50 -11.02 -8.98
N PRO A 230 -14.49 -10.80 -8.11
CA PRO A 230 -14.87 -11.79 -7.10
C PRO A 230 -15.63 -12.96 -7.75
N MET A 231 -15.43 -14.16 -7.23
CA MET A 231 -16.07 -15.39 -7.74
C MET A 231 -16.46 -16.30 -6.58
N ASP A 232 -17.67 -16.86 -6.63
CA ASP A 232 -18.16 -17.85 -5.66
C ASP A 232 -17.63 -19.27 -5.93
N THR A 233 -17.23 -19.53 -7.16
CA THR A 233 -16.67 -20.81 -7.62
C THR A 233 -15.47 -20.55 -8.54
N LEU A 234 -14.63 -21.56 -8.71
CA LEU A 234 -13.50 -21.48 -9.66
C LEU A 234 -14.02 -21.50 -11.11
N ASP A 235 -14.29 -20.35 -11.67
CA ASP A 235 -14.78 -20.16 -13.04
C ASP A 235 -13.65 -19.71 -13.97
N SER A 236 -13.06 -20.65 -14.68
CA SER A 236 -11.97 -20.37 -15.63
C SER A 236 -12.41 -19.51 -16.80
N THR A 237 -13.67 -19.63 -17.24
CA THR A 237 -14.18 -18.84 -18.39
C THR A 237 -14.32 -17.38 -18.00
N ALA A 238 -14.94 -17.09 -16.87
CA ALA A 238 -15.07 -15.72 -16.36
C ALA A 238 -13.69 -15.08 -16.12
N MET A 239 -12.75 -15.86 -15.60
CA MET A 239 -11.40 -15.40 -15.28
C MET A 239 -10.58 -15.09 -16.54
N PHE A 240 -10.65 -15.94 -17.58
CA PHE A 240 -9.95 -15.68 -18.85
C PHE A 240 -10.58 -14.52 -19.61
N ASP A 241 -11.92 -14.35 -19.56
CA ASP A 241 -12.58 -13.15 -20.10
C ASP A 241 -12.13 -11.88 -19.36
N PHE A 242 -12.11 -11.93 -18.04
CA PHE A 242 -11.60 -10.84 -17.21
C PHE A 242 -10.16 -10.47 -17.58
N TYR A 243 -9.26 -11.45 -17.66
CA TYR A 243 -7.86 -11.19 -18.02
C TYR A 243 -7.72 -10.61 -19.41
N THR A 244 -8.47 -11.13 -20.38
CA THR A 244 -8.44 -10.63 -21.76
C THR A 244 -8.87 -9.16 -21.84
N ARG A 245 -9.83 -8.75 -21.03
CA ARG A 245 -10.41 -7.39 -21.08
C ARG A 245 -9.72 -6.40 -20.16
N GLN A 246 -9.21 -6.83 -19.01
CA GLN A 246 -8.64 -5.95 -17.98
C GLN A 246 -7.11 -6.06 -17.87
N GLY A 247 -6.53 -7.19 -18.26
CA GLY A 247 -5.11 -7.43 -18.11
C GLY A 247 -4.23 -6.40 -18.83
N GLU A 248 -3.17 -5.97 -18.18
CA GLU A 248 -2.15 -5.05 -18.69
C GLU A 248 -2.67 -3.67 -19.13
N ARG A 249 -3.85 -3.22 -18.67
CA ARG A 249 -4.44 -1.95 -19.11
C ARG A 249 -4.20 -0.80 -18.15
N ASN A 250 -4.25 -1.06 -16.84
CA ASN A 250 -4.21 -0.02 -15.81
C ASN A 250 -2.92 -0.03 -14.99
N ASN A 251 -2.02 -0.98 -15.23
CA ASN A 251 -0.78 -1.12 -14.47
C ASN A 251 0.14 0.10 -14.65
N PRO A 252 0.69 0.65 -13.56
CA PRO A 252 1.52 1.86 -13.61
C PRO A 252 2.87 1.63 -14.30
N GLU A 253 3.39 0.41 -14.32
CA GLU A 253 4.65 0.05 -14.97
C GLU A 253 4.42 -0.97 -16.10
N PRO A 254 3.94 -0.52 -17.29
CA PRO A 254 3.67 -1.43 -18.40
C PRO A 254 4.95 -2.03 -18.96
N ARG A 255 4.99 -3.34 -19.15
CA ARG A 255 6.14 -4.08 -19.71
C ARG A 255 6.31 -3.91 -21.22
N CYS A 256 5.25 -3.51 -21.91
CA CYS A 256 5.27 -3.17 -23.32
C CYS A 256 4.38 -1.94 -23.56
N ALA A 257 4.70 -1.19 -24.59
CA ALA A 257 3.83 -0.11 -25.01
C ALA A 257 2.48 -0.70 -25.48
N PRO A 258 1.34 -0.18 -25.00
CA PRO A 258 0.06 -0.57 -25.55
C PRO A 258 0.06 -0.28 -27.06
N PRO A 259 -0.64 -1.09 -27.88
CA PRO A 259 -0.72 -0.83 -29.31
C PRO A 259 -1.22 0.60 -29.53
N THR A 260 -0.44 1.38 -30.25
CA THR A 260 -0.84 2.74 -30.62
C THR A 260 -2.21 2.63 -31.31
N PRO A 261 -3.24 3.35 -30.86
CA PRO A 261 -4.51 3.31 -31.55
C PRO A 261 -4.26 3.68 -33.00
N THR A 262 -4.62 2.79 -33.92
CA THR A 262 -4.52 3.06 -35.36
C THR A 262 -5.30 4.35 -35.60
N PRO A 263 -4.68 5.39 -36.17
CA PRO A 263 -5.41 6.61 -36.49
C PRO A 263 -6.64 6.21 -37.29
N GLY A 264 -7.82 6.48 -36.74
CA GLY A 264 -9.05 6.31 -37.46
C GLY A 264 -8.93 7.03 -38.83
N PRO A 265 -9.64 6.60 -39.85
CA PRO A 265 -9.60 7.29 -41.16
C PRO A 265 -9.82 8.78 -40.89
N ALA A 266 -8.85 9.59 -41.33
CA ALA A 266 -8.87 11.03 -41.07
C ALA A 266 -10.24 11.58 -41.48
N THR A 267 -11.00 12.08 -40.53
CA THR A 267 -12.21 12.82 -40.83
C THR A 267 -11.81 13.95 -41.80
N PRO A 268 -12.39 14.05 -43.00
CA PRO A 268 -11.99 15.09 -43.93
C PRO A 268 -12.16 16.44 -43.21
N THR A 269 -11.06 17.16 -43.08
CA THR A 269 -11.05 18.51 -42.54
C THR A 269 -12.01 19.33 -43.41
N PRO A 270 -13.06 19.94 -42.79
CA PRO A 270 -13.92 20.82 -43.60
C PRO A 270 -13.07 21.93 -44.19
N ALA A 271 -13.25 22.14 -45.51
CA ALA A 271 -12.54 23.19 -46.22
C ALA A 271 -12.73 24.53 -45.52
N PRO A 272 -11.67 25.35 -45.37
CA PRO A 272 -11.80 26.64 -44.69
C PRO A 272 -12.85 27.47 -45.42
N THR A 273 -13.95 27.76 -44.72
CA THR A 273 -14.93 28.74 -45.16
C THR A 273 -14.24 30.09 -45.27
N ALA A 274 -14.22 30.70 -46.44
CA ALA A 274 -13.60 31.99 -46.68
C ALA A 274 -14.19 33.01 -45.67
N ALA A 275 -13.31 33.60 -44.88
CA ALA A 275 -13.68 34.66 -43.96
C ALA A 275 -14.15 35.93 -44.72
N PRO A 276 -15.22 36.59 -44.33
CA PRO A 276 -15.60 37.88 -44.88
C PRO A 276 -14.51 38.92 -44.62
N SER A 277 -14.12 39.65 -45.66
CA SER A 277 -13.15 40.74 -45.63
C SER A 277 -13.59 41.81 -44.63
N ALA A 278 -12.81 42.03 -43.57
CA ALA A 278 -13.06 43.02 -42.56
C ALA A 278 -12.60 44.42 -43.03
N ALA A 279 -13.47 45.41 -42.89
CA ALA A 279 -13.20 46.82 -43.13
C ALA A 279 -12.16 47.36 -42.11
N PRO A 280 -11.42 48.42 -42.47
CA PRO A 280 -10.36 48.95 -41.58
C PRO A 280 -10.94 49.74 -40.42
N THR A 281 -10.65 49.28 -39.20
CA THR A 281 -10.99 49.99 -37.97
C THR A 281 -9.76 50.77 -37.44
N THR A 282 -9.94 52.05 -37.27
CA THR A 282 -8.97 53.01 -36.73
C THR A 282 -8.59 52.66 -35.29
N ALA A 283 -7.28 52.73 -34.98
CA ALA A 283 -6.74 52.45 -33.65
C ALA A 283 -6.93 53.63 -32.66
N PRO A 284 -7.24 53.39 -31.41
CA PRO A 284 -7.09 54.34 -30.34
C PRO A 284 -5.72 54.21 -29.66
N THR A 285 -5.10 55.35 -29.44
CA THR A 285 -3.85 55.58 -28.70
C THR A 285 -4.02 55.19 -27.23
N SER A 286 -3.23 54.26 -26.74
CA SER A 286 -3.20 53.90 -25.32
C SER A 286 -1.97 54.49 -24.63
N THR A 287 -2.22 55.28 -23.59
CA THR A 287 -1.24 55.85 -22.66
C THR A 287 -0.99 54.83 -21.54
N ALA A 288 0.28 54.48 -21.32
CA ALA A 288 0.70 53.61 -20.23
C ALA A 288 0.93 54.38 -18.92
N PRO A 289 0.61 53.84 -17.76
CA PRO A 289 1.22 54.28 -16.49
C PRO A 289 2.28 53.31 -16.00
N ALA A 290 3.32 53.87 -15.38
CA ALA A 290 4.50 53.22 -14.85
C ALA A 290 4.23 52.33 -13.65
N ALA A 291 4.96 51.21 -13.62
CA ALA A 291 4.99 50.29 -12.49
C ALA A 291 6.07 50.73 -11.48
N THR A 292 5.69 50.78 -10.22
CA THR A 292 6.59 50.91 -9.08
C THR A 292 6.75 49.54 -8.40
N GLY A 293 8.00 49.12 -8.24
CA GLY A 293 8.32 47.84 -7.64
C GLY A 293 8.32 47.84 -6.12
N ALA A 294 8.16 46.67 -5.55
CA ALA A 294 8.65 46.32 -4.21
C ALA A 294 8.87 44.81 -4.11
N ALA A 295 10.09 44.43 -3.81
CA ALA A 295 10.46 43.08 -3.43
C ALA A 295 10.17 42.84 -1.94
N PRO A 296 9.89 41.63 -1.49
CA PRO A 296 10.10 41.26 -0.10
C PRO A 296 11.22 40.26 0.07
N THR A 297 11.97 40.55 1.10
CA THR A 297 13.09 39.91 1.75
C THR A 297 12.75 38.50 2.26
N ALA A 298 13.74 37.61 2.11
CA ALA A 298 13.79 36.32 2.77
C ALA A 298 14.04 36.46 4.28
N ALA A 299 13.42 35.61 5.08
CA ALA A 299 13.85 35.33 6.45
C ALA A 299 13.87 33.81 6.65
N ALA A 300 15.06 33.31 7.04
CA ALA A 300 15.33 31.97 7.51
C ALA A 300 14.89 31.82 8.97
N SER A 301 14.39 30.65 9.33
CA SER A 301 14.62 29.99 10.61
C SER A 301 14.29 28.52 10.45
#